data_d30db0ba02c90f83cd8ec78b5c62d72a
#
_entry.id   d30db0ba02c90f83cd8ec78b5c62d72a
#
_cell.length_a   1.000
_cell.length_b   1.000
_cell.length_c   1.000
_cell.angle_alpha   90.00
_cell.angle_beta   90.00
_cell.angle_gamma   90.00
#
_symmetry.space_group_name_H-M   'P 1'
#
loop_
_entity.id
_entity.type
_entity.pdbx_description
1 polymer ?
#
loop_
_entity_poly.entity_id
_entity_poly.type
_entity_poly.pdbx_seq_one_letter_code
_entity_poly.pdbx_strand_id
1 'polypeptide(L)'
;MKNIDDQRAFTDMGSALLVLKASGKYSLFLPVTDTPATGSAPDQQETTTTTSRRKTYTAARQDTPQKEFTFYPHRDNFRILKEYYGKKASFMQLNPDGTAWLFEGSVSYFQDAISTNSVAAAKLAITVSSADELPIDNAYDLIEDTVTFTNAINPMVTIKGTGKETLNILTDPADATITATSETSDVATATVADGVLTITGVKPGSAIVKIEASKTGNASSITTILVIVE
;
A
#
# COMPACT_ATOMS: atom_id res chain seq x y z
N MET A 1 -20.82 8.26 0.55
CA MET A 1 -20.34 7.32 1.58
C MET A 1 -19.69 6.19 0.82
N LYS A 2 -18.36 6.17 0.70
CA LYS A 2 -17.67 5.05 0.04
C LYS A 2 -17.92 3.80 0.88
N ASN A 3 -18.28 2.73 0.21
CA ASN A 3 -18.62 1.47 0.87
C ASN A 3 -17.33 0.87 1.40
N ILE A 4 -17.29 0.51 2.68
CA ILE A 4 -16.17 -0.15 3.35
C ILE A 4 -15.76 -1.44 2.61
N ASP A 5 -16.70 -2.06 1.89
CA ASP A 5 -16.48 -3.28 1.12
C ASP A 5 -15.53 -3.11 -0.08
N ASP A 6 -15.37 -1.89 -0.63
CA ASP A 6 -14.44 -1.63 -1.74
C ASP A 6 -12.98 -1.50 -1.28
N GLN A 7 -12.76 -1.47 0.04
CA GLN A 7 -11.43 -1.38 0.64
C GLN A 7 -10.99 -2.69 1.31
N ARG A 8 -11.53 -3.82 0.91
CA ARG A 8 -11.25 -5.16 1.47
C ARG A 8 -9.77 -5.51 1.58
N ALA A 9 -8.92 -4.96 0.72
CA ALA A 9 -7.47 -5.13 0.84
C ALA A 9 -6.89 -4.57 2.15
N PHE A 10 -7.60 -3.64 2.80
CA PHE A 10 -7.19 -3.02 4.06
C PHE A 10 -7.94 -3.57 5.28
N THR A 11 -9.17 -4.08 5.10
CA THR A 11 -10.05 -4.46 6.21
C THR A 11 -9.91 -5.92 6.63
N ASP A 12 -9.49 -6.81 5.75
CA ASP A 12 -9.29 -8.23 6.07
C ASP A 12 -8.13 -8.48 7.05
N MET A 13 -7.26 -7.48 7.27
CA MET A 13 -6.09 -7.56 8.15
C MET A 13 -6.20 -6.73 9.43
N GLY A 14 -7.36 -6.15 9.74
CA GLY A 14 -7.63 -5.40 10.96
C GLY A 14 -7.10 -3.97 10.94
N SER A 15 -5.80 -3.74 10.86
CA SER A 15 -5.18 -2.40 10.80
C SER A 15 -4.17 -2.33 9.65
N ALA A 16 -3.97 -1.13 9.10
CA ALA A 16 -3.03 -0.93 8.00
C ALA A 16 -2.05 0.22 8.29
N LEU A 17 -0.82 0.06 7.82
CA LEU A 17 0.17 1.12 7.81
C LEU A 17 0.27 1.73 6.42
N LEU A 18 -0.02 3.02 6.31
CA LEU A 18 0.01 3.80 5.08
C LEU A 18 1.10 4.86 5.13
N VAL A 19 1.57 5.30 3.97
CA VAL A 19 2.57 6.36 3.83
C VAL A 19 2.04 7.46 2.92
N LEU A 20 2.35 8.71 3.26
CA LEU A 20 2.02 9.87 2.44
C LEU A 20 2.82 9.86 1.13
N LYS A 21 2.13 9.94 0.01
CA LYS A 21 2.71 10.03 -1.33
C LYS A 21 2.81 11.48 -1.81
N ALA A 22 3.54 11.69 -2.89
CA ALA A 22 3.66 13.00 -3.54
C ALA A 22 2.31 13.55 -4.05
N SER A 23 1.31 12.69 -4.23
CA SER A 23 -0.07 13.07 -4.55
C SER A 23 -0.79 13.82 -3.42
N GLY A 24 -0.23 13.85 -2.21
CA GLY A 24 -0.88 14.39 -1.02
C GLY A 24 -1.88 13.41 -0.37
N LYS A 25 -1.92 12.17 -0.84
CA LYS A 25 -2.78 11.10 -0.32
C LYS A 25 -1.93 9.99 0.31
N TYR A 26 -2.53 9.25 1.23
CA TYR A 26 -1.92 8.08 1.86
C TYR A 26 -2.21 6.82 1.06
N SER A 27 -1.19 6.01 0.81
CA SER A 27 -1.34 4.70 0.18
C SER A 27 -0.72 3.62 1.04
N LEU A 28 -1.13 2.36 0.83
CA LEU A 28 -0.58 1.23 1.59
C LEU A 28 0.94 1.24 1.52
N PHE A 29 1.59 1.23 2.70
CA PHE A 29 3.03 1.14 2.80
C PHE A 29 3.48 -0.32 2.78
N LEU A 30 2.98 -1.11 3.74
CA LEU A 30 3.24 -2.54 3.85
C LEU A 30 2.02 -3.26 4.45
N PRO A 31 1.75 -4.51 4.03
CA PRO A 31 0.86 -5.39 4.76
C PRO A 31 1.52 -5.79 6.08
N VAL A 32 0.98 -5.32 7.19
CA VAL A 32 1.45 -5.61 8.54
C VAL A 32 0.57 -6.66 9.21
N THR A 33 1.17 -7.53 10.03
CA THR A 33 0.45 -8.58 10.78
C THR A 33 0.18 -8.15 12.22
N ASP A 34 0.93 -7.16 12.71
CA ASP A 34 0.76 -6.61 14.04
C ASP A 34 1.08 -5.12 14.04
N THR A 35 0.32 -4.35 14.81
CA THR A 35 0.44 -2.90 14.91
C THR A 35 0.66 -2.48 16.36
N PRO A 36 1.54 -1.50 16.62
CA PRO A 36 1.76 -0.99 17.97
C PRO A 36 0.56 -0.19 18.47
N ALA A 37 0.50 -0.02 19.78
CA ALA A 37 -0.44 0.90 20.39
C ALA A 37 -0.28 2.33 19.86
N THR A 38 -1.38 3.05 19.79
CA THR A 38 -1.45 4.44 19.34
C THR A 38 -1.85 5.34 20.50
N GLY A 39 -1.26 6.54 20.52
CA GLY A 39 -1.43 7.49 21.61
C GLY A 39 -0.70 7.04 22.88
N SER A 40 0.00 7.92 23.51
CA SER A 40 0.58 7.70 24.84
C SER A 40 0.14 8.82 25.78
N ALA A 41 -0.22 8.43 27.01
CA ALA A 41 -0.38 9.43 28.04
C ALA A 41 0.99 10.07 28.34
N PRO A 42 1.07 11.40 28.50
CA PRO A 42 2.33 12.03 28.92
C PRO A 42 2.75 11.47 30.28
N ASP A 43 4.04 11.25 30.44
CA ASP A 43 4.61 10.89 31.73
C ASP A 43 4.25 11.94 32.77
N GLN A 44 3.97 11.49 33.99
CA GLN A 44 3.64 12.36 35.09
C GLN A 44 4.87 12.56 35.97
N GLN A 45 5.32 13.80 36.07
CA GLN A 45 6.36 14.15 37.04
C GLN A 45 5.73 14.64 38.35
N GLU A 46 6.11 14.01 39.46
CA GLU A 46 5.66 14.44 40.78
C GLU A 46 6.30 15.81 41.13
N THR A 47 5.48 16.79 41.38
CA THR A 47 5.89 18.14 41.78
C THR A 47 5.45 18.48 43.20
N THR A 48 5.25 17.46 44.03
CA THR A 48 4.81 17.62 45.43
C THR A 48 5.85 18.39 46.23
N THR A 49 5.42 19.47 46.87
CA THR A 49 6.27 20.19 47.82
C THR A 49 6.18 19.58 49.22
N THR A 50 7.20 19.76 50.05
CA THR A 50 7.26 19.21 51.39
C THR A 50 6.14 19.71 52.32
N THR A 51 5.43 20.78 51.96
CA THR A 51 4.30 21.36 52.68
C THR A 51 2.94 20.89 52.17
N SER A 52 2.92 20.15 51.04
CA SER A 52 1.67 19.65 50.42
C SER A 52 1.15 18.42 51.15
N ARG A 53 -0.12 18.41 51.51
CA ARG A 53 -0.82 17.22 52.02
C ARG A 53 -1.27 16.23 50.96
N ARG A 54 -1.19 16.62 49.67
CA ARG A 54 -1.57 15.81 48.52
C ARG A 54 -0.44 15.81 47.51
N LYS A 55 -0.27 14.68 46.82
CA LYS A 55 0.64 14.58 45.70
C LYS A 55 0.10 15.39 44.52
N THR A 56 0.95 16.22 43.95
CA THR A 56 0.69 16.97 42.72
C THR A 56 1.58 16.48 41.62
N TYR A 57 1.02 16.35 40.44
CA TYR A 57 1.72 15.86 39.24
C TYR A 57 1.60 16.90 38.14
N THR A 58 2.64 17.05 37.37
CA THR A 58 2.67 17.84 36.14
C THR A 58 2.98 16.89 34.97
N ALA A 59 2.37 17.14 33.84
CA ALA A 59 2.71 16.41 32.61
C ALA A 59 4.19 16.64 32.30
N ALA A 60 4.96 15.57 32.22
CA ALA A 60 6.35 15.60 31.81
C ALA A 60 6.45 15.64 30.29
N ARG A 61 7.66 15.84 29.77
CA ARG A 61 7.94 15.76 28.34
C ARG A 61 7.64 14.33 27.89
N GLN A 62 6.83 14.21 26.82
CA GLN A 62 6.55 12.93 26.21
C GLN A 62 7.79 12.48 25.41
N ASP A 63 8.29 11.28 25.71
CA ASP A 63 9.30 10.66 24.87
C ASP A 63 8.67 10.26 23.53
N THR A 64 9.44 10.38 22.43
CA THR A 64 9.02 9.94 21.13
C THR A 64 9.20 8.42 21.03
N PRO A 65 8.12 7.63 21.12
CA PRO A 65 8.25 6.18 21.11
C PRO A 65 8.67 5.68 19.73
N GLN A 66 9.43 4.60 19.73
CA GLN A 66 9.63 3.80 18.53
C GLN A 66 8.39 2.93 18.32
N LYS A 67 7.80 3.00 17.13
CA LYS A 67 6.67 2.13 16.73
C LYS A 67 7.20 0.92 16.00
N GLU A 68 6.91 -0.27 16.50
CA GLU A 68 7.29 -1.53 15.86
C GLU A 68 6.08 -2.19 15.22
N PHE A 69 6.20 -2.51 13.94
CA PHE A 69 5.21 -3.25 13.15
C PHE A 69 5.82 -4.57 12.73
N THR A 70 5.03 -5.63 12.77
CA THR A 70 5.45 -6.94 12.28
C THR A 70 4.90 -7.17 10.87
N PHE A 71 5.71 -7.74 9.99
CA PHE A 71 5.32 -8.07 8.62
C PHE A 71 5.95 -9.39 8.15
N TYR A 72 5.39 -10.00 7.12
CA TYR A 72 6.01 -11.16 6.50
C TYR A 72 7.17 -10.76 5.60
N PRO A 73 8.37 -11.38 5.74
CA PRO A 73 9.53 -11.10 4.92
C PRO A 73 9.26 -11.60 3.48
N HIS A 74 8.93 -10.69 2.60
CA HIS A 74 8.75 -10.92 1.17
C HIS A 74 9.66 -9.98 0.38
N ARG A 75 10.12 -10.44 -0.79
CA ARG A 75 11.05 -9.67 -1.65
C ARG A 75 10.55 -8.25 -1.95
N ASP A 76 9.26 -8.12 -2.26
CA ASP A 76 8.67 -6.82 -2.61
C ASP A 76 8.59 -5.88 -1.40
N ASN A 77 8.30 -6.41 -0.22
CA ASN A 77 8.29 -5.64 1.01
C ASN A 77 9.67 -5.06 1.33
N PHE A 78 10.73 -5.85 1.18
CA PHE A 78 12.10 -5.35 1.38
C PHE A 78 12.52 -4.33 0.32
N ARG A 79 12.01 -4.43 -0.93
CA ARG A 79 12.26 -3.42 -1.96
C ARG A 79 11.66 -2.07 -1.58
N ILE A 80 10.42 -2.05 -1.11
CA ILE A 80 9.75 -0.84 -0.61
C ILE A 80 10.51 -0.26 0.58
N LEU A 81 10.85 -1.09 1.57
CA LEU A 81 11.55 -0.66 2.77
C LEU A 81 12.92 -0.06 2.47
N LYS A 82 13.65 -0.60 1.48
CA LYS A 82 14.95 -0.06 1.05
C LYS A 82 14.84 1.37 0.52
N GLU A 83 13.74 1.72 -0.13
CA GLU A 83 13.51 3.09 -0.62
C GLU A 83 13.31 4.10 0.53
N TYR A 84 12.74 3.66 1.64
CA TYR A 84 12.43 4.51 2.80
C TYR A 84 13.45 4.39 3.94
N TYR A 85 14.39 3.47 3.87
CA TYR A 85 15.38 3.24 4.94
C TYR A 85 16.13 4.52 5.30
N GLY A 86 16.09 4.89 6.59
CA GLY A 86 16.73 6.09 7.11
C GLY A 86 16.11 7.42 6.67
N LYS A 87 15.05 7.39 5.84
CA LYS A 87 14.36 8.61 5.41
C LYS A 87 13.20 8.92 6.35
N LYS A 88 12.95 10.21 6.54
CA LYS A 88 11.79 10.72 7.24
C LYS A 88 10.59 10.72 6.30
N ALA A 89 9.45 10.18 6.75
CA ALA A 89 8.19 10.19 6.02
C ALA A 89 7.02 10.36 6.98
N SER A 90 5.86 10.75 6.44
CA SER A 90 4.60 10.83 7.18
C SER A 90 3.83 9.53 6.99
N PHE A 91 3.40 8.94 8.08
CA PHE A 91 2.68 7.68 8.14
C PHE A 91 1.30 7.86 8.72
N MET A 92 0.42 6.93 8.39
CA MET A 92 -0.90 6.80 8.95
C MET A 92 -1.13 5.35 9.37
N GLN A 93 -1.44 5.12 10.63
CA GLN A 93 -1.94 3.85 11.12
C GLN A 93 -3.45 3.91 11.08
N LEU A 94 -4.04 3.16 10.15
CA LEU A 94 -5.48 3.07 9.94
C LEU A 94 -6.05 1.92 10.76
N ASN A 95 -7.14 2.18 11.48
CA ASN A 95 -7.91 1.19 12.21
C ASN A 95 -9.08 0.68 11.36
N PRO A 96 -9.63 -0.52 11.66
CA PRO A 96 -10.73 -1.12 10.89
C PRO A 96 -12.03 -0.30 10.88
N ASP A 97 -12.24 0.55 11.88
CA ASP A 97 -13.40 1.43 12.01
C ASP A 97 -13.28 2.73 11.20
N GLY A 98 -12.15 2.94 10.51
CA GLY A 98 -11.87 4.14 9.73
C GLY A 98 -11.23 5.28 10.51
N THR A 99 -11.02 5.11 11.81
CA THR A 99 -10.18 6.04 12.58
C THR A 99 -8.71 5.82 12.24
N ALA A 100 -7.89 6.84 12.38
CA ALA A 100 -6.47 6.72 12.12
C ALA A 100 -5.62 7.61 13.04
N TRP A 101 -4.33 7.28 13.09
CA TRP A 101 -3.32 8.08 13.75
C TRP A 101 -2.24 8.48 12.76
N LEU A 102 -2.00 9.79 12.65
CA LEU A 102 -0.93 10.34 11.82
C LEU A 102 0.31 10.57 12.66
N PHE A 103 1.47 10.24 12.12
CA PHE A 103 2.76 10.50 12.74
C PHE A 103 3.86 10.59 11.67
N GLU A 104 4.94 11.28 12.03
CA GLU A 104 6.14 11.35 11.18
C GLU A 104 7.28 10.58 11.82
N GLY A 105 8.08 9.91 11.02
CA GLY A 105 9.20 9.17 11.54
C GLY A 105 10.20 8.69 10.49
N SER A 106 11.29 8.13 10.98
CA SER A 106 12.34 7.52 10.16
C SER A 106 12.25 6.01 10.22
N VAL A 107 12.36 5.36 9.06
CA VAL A 107 12.19 3.93 8.88
C VAL A 107 13.49 3.18 9.14
N SER A 108 13.42 2.15 9.95
CA SER A 108 14.41 1.08 10.06
C SER A 108 13.72 -0.28 10.05
N TYR A 109 14.40 -1.33 9.64
CA TYR A 109 13.82 -2.67 9.62
C TYR A 109 14.88 -3.73 9.92
N PHE A 110 14.45 -4.84 10.48
CA PHE A 110 15.29 -6.00 10.75
C PHE A 110 14.45 -7.27 10.64
N GLN A 111 15.13 -8.38 10.39
CA GLN A 111 14.52 -9.69 10.31
C GLN A 111 14.91 -10.49 11.54
N ASP A 112 13.94 -11.11 12.19
CA ASP A 112 14.18 -12.02 13.30
C ASP A 112 14.86 -13.31 12.81
N ALA A 113 15.50 -14.03 13.73
CA ALA A 113 16.10 -15.32 13.42
C ALA A 113 15.04 -16.31 12.91
N ILE A 114 15.34 -16.95 11.79
CA ILE A 114 14.44 -17.95 11.19
C ILE A 114 14.68 -19.29 11.92
N SER A 115 13.63 -19.88 12.47
CA SER A 115 13.67 -21.25 13.00
C SER A 115 12.82 -22.19 12.14
N THR A 116 13.15 -23.47 12.14
CA THR A 116 12.47 -24.49 11.33
C THR A 116 10.99 -24.68 11.67
N ASN A 117 10.54 -24.22 12.82
CA ASN A 117 9.18 -24.43 13.34
C ASN A 117 8.38 -23.13 13.49
N SER A 118 8.87 -21.98 12.99
CA SER A 118 8.16 -20.71 13.04
C SER A 118 8.01 -20.10 11.67
N VAL A 119 6.92 -19.39 11.44
CA VAL A 119 6.78 -18.53 10.28
C VAL A 119 7.80 -17.41 10.40
N ALA A 120 8.60 -17.19 9.35
CA ALA A 120 9.53 -16.08 9.33
C ALA A 120 8.77 -14.76 9.51
N ALA A 121 9.23 -13.94 10.43
CA ALA A 121 8.71 -12.60 10.66
C ALA A 121 9.84 -11.58 10.52
N ALA A 122 9.49 -10.37 10.14
CA ALA A 122 10.40 -9.24 10.13
C ALA A 122 9.72 -8.06 10.81
N LYS A 123 10.53 -7.19 11.39
CA LYS A 123 10.06 -6.01 12.10
C LYS A 123 10.45 -4.74 11.36
N LEU A 124 9.49 -3.86 11.23
CA LEU A 124 9.63 -2.49 10.81
C LEU A 124 9.57 -1.62 12.05
N ALA A 125 10.63 -0.88 12.32
CA ALA A 125 10.68 0.08 13.40
C ALA A 125 10.66 1.50 12.83
N ILE A 126 9.70 2.31 13.26
CA ILE A 126 9.60 3.72 12.90
C ILE A 126 9.93 4.54 14.15
N THR A 127 11.07 5.23 14.10
CA THR A 127 11.42 6.20 15.14
C THR A 127 10.63 7.47 14.89
N VAL A 128 9.63 7.71 15.71
CA VAL A 128 8.72 8.87 15.60
C VAL A 128 9.51 10.15 15.83
N SER A 129 9.40 11.12 14.94
CA SER A 129 10.15 12.38 14.98
C SER A 129 9.35 13.58 15.48
N SER A 130 8.02 13.46 15.56
CA SER A 130 7.15 14.47 16.17
C SER A 130 6.47 13.88 17.40
N ALA A 131 6.37 14.67 18.46
CA ALA A 131 5.70 14.27 19.70
C ALA A 131 4.17 14.14 19.52
N ASP A 132 3.64 14.70 18.46
CA ASP A 132 2.19 14.80 18.26
C ASP A 132 1.73 13.72 17.27
N GLU A 133 1.21 12.64 17.83
CA GLU A 133 0.35 11.73 17.08
C GLU A 133 -1.02 12.38 16.95
N LEU A 134 -1.47 12.62 15.72
CA LEU A 134 -2.75 13.27 15.46
C LEU A 134 -3.83 12.23 15.19
N PRO A 135 -4.83 12.08 16.09
CA PRO A 135 -5.97 11.23 15.85
C PRO A 135 -6.87 11.82 14.75
N ILE A 136 -7.39 10.97 13.90
CA ILE A 136 -8.35 11.31 12.84
C ILE A 136 -9.56 10.40 12.95
N ASP A 137 -10.75 11.01 13.02
CA ASP A 137 -12.01 10.28 13.18
C ASP A 137 -12.47 9.59 11.90
N ASN A 138 -12.11 10.14 10.72
CA ASN A 138 -12.39 9.55 9.42
C ASN A 138 -11.22 9.78 8.47
N ALA A 139 -10.47 8.73 8.22
CA ALA A 139 -9.27 8.78 7.39
C ALA A 139 -9.51 8.44 5.91
N TYR A 140 -10.69 7.98 5.53
CA TYR A 140 -10.96 7.51 4.17
C TYR A 140 -10.76 8.59 3.09
N ASP A 141 -11.04 9.86 3.41
CA ASP A 141 -10.83 10.96 2.48
C ASP A 141 -9.33 11.28 2.23
N LEU A 142 -8.46 10.79 3.10
CA LEU A 142 -7.01 10.97 3.01
C LEU A 142 -6.31 9.82 2.28
N ILE A 143 -7.01 8.70 2.03
CA ILE A 143 -6.45 7.52 1.38
C ILE A 143 -6.54 7.67 -0.13
N GLU A 144 -5.50 7.21 -0.81
CA GLU A 144 -5.44 7.19 -2.26
C GLU A 144 -6.43 6.14 -2.79
N ASP A 145 -7.36 6.58 -3.62
CA ASP A 145 -8.25 5.67 -4.34
C ASP A 145 -7.43 4.82 -5.31
N THR A 146 -7.78 3.56 -5.46
CA THR A 146 -7.14 2.66 -6.42
C THR A 146 -7.99 2.59 -7.69
N VAL A 147 -7.36 2.71 -8.85
CA VAL A 147 -8.02 2.36 -10.11
C VAL A 147 -8.26 0.86 -10.10
N THR A 148 -9.47 0.42 -10.44
CA THR A 148 -9.81 -1.01 -10.50
C THR A 148 -10.29 -1.39 -11.89
N PHE A 149 -10.02 -2.62 -12.33
CA PHE A 149 -10.63 -3.21 -13.52
C PHE A 149 -12.02 -3.74 -13.12
N THR A 150 -13.08 -3.25 -13.75
CA THR A 150 -14.46 -3.59 -13.38
C THR A 150 -15.03 -4.76 -14.15
N ASN A 151 -14.39 -5.15 -15.25
CA ASN A 151 -14.75 -6.33 -16.02
C ASN A 151 -13.73 -7.47 -15.86
N ALA A 152 -14.19 -8.71 -16.03
CA ALA A 152 -13.30 -9.86 -16.04
C ALA A 152 -12.43 -9.81 -17.30
N ILE A 153 -11.10 -9.80 -17.10
CA ILE A 153 -10.11 -9.87 -18.17
C ILE A 153 -9.65 -11.32 -18.27
N ASN A 154 -9.80 -11.91 -19.47
CA ASN A 154 -9.32 -13.27 -19.70
C ASN A 154 -7.79 -13.33 -19.53
N PRO A 155 -7.26 -14.15 -18.61
CA PRO A 155 -5.82 -14.21 -18.35
C PRO A 155 -5.00 -14.86 -19.48
N MET A 156 -5.68 -15.48 -20.46
CA MET A 156 -5.02 -16.15 -21.59
C MET A 156 -5.78 -15.93 -22.89
N VAL A 157 -5.06 -15.61 -23.95
CA VAL A 157 -5.57 -15.42 -25.30
C VAL A 157 -4.75 -16.21 -26.30
N THR A 158 -5.40 -16.91 -27.24
CA THR A 158 -4.72 -17.64 -28.34
C THR A 158 -5.04 -16.93 -29.65
N ILE A 159 -4.03 -16.63 -30.45
CA ILE A 159 -4.12 -15.93 -31.72
C ILE A 159 -3.51 -16.81 -32.82
N LYS A 160 -4.21 -16.98 -33.94
CA LYS A 160 -3.69 -17.72 -35.10
C LYS A 160 -2.93 -16.77 -36.02
N GLY A 161 -1.65 -17.05 -36.22
CA GLY A 161 -0.76 -16.31 -37.13
C GLY A 161 -0.72 -14.81 -36.78
N THR A 162 -0.91 -13.97 -37.78
CA THR A 162 -0.98 -12.50 -37.66
C THR A 162 -2.39 -11.97 -37.34
N GLY A 163 -3.24 -12.81 -36.77
CA GLY A 163 -4.59 -12.44 -36.35
C GLY A 163 -4.60 -11.37 -35.26
N LYS A 164 -5.80 -10.86 -35.00
CA LYS A 164 -6.01 -9.86 -33.95
C LYS A 164 -7.10 -10.33 -33.00
N GLU A 165 -6.92 -10.01 -31.72
CA GLU A 165 -7.93 -10.19 -30.69
C GLU A 165 -8.18 -8.84 -30.03
N THR A 166 -9.45 -8.53 -29.72
CA THR A 166 -9.83 -7.29 -29.10
C THR A 166 -10.58 -7.54 -27.79
N LEU A 167 -10.23 -6.79 -26.75
CA LEU A 167 -10.79 -6.91 -25.42
C LEU A 167 -11.19 -5.52 -24.93
N ASN A 168 -12.43 -5.36 -24.50
CA ASN A 168 -12.86 -4.13 -23.81
C ASN A 168 -12.27 -4.13 -22.40
N ILE A 169 -11.66 -3.03 -22.01
CA ILE A 169 -11.13 -2.81 -20.66
C ILE A 169 -11.98 -1.73 -20.01
N LEU A 170 -12.64 -2.09 -18.94
CA LEU A 170 -13.45 -1.17 -18.15
C LEU A 170 -12.77 -0.92 -16.81
N THR A 171 -12.73 0.34 -16.37
CA THR A 171 -12.08 0.76 -15.13
C THR A 171 -13.03 1.61 -14.28
N ASP A 172 -12.78 1.61 -12.98
CA ASP A 172 -13.33 2.57 -12.05
C ASP A 172 -12.14 3.30 -11.39
N PRO A 173 -12.03 4.62 -11.55
CA PRO A 173 -12.89 5.50 -12.33
C PRO A 173 -12.78 5.30 -13.86
N ALA A 174 -13.88 5.56 -14.59
CA ALA A 174 -13.99 5.29 -16.02
C ALA A 174 -13.07 6.15 -16.91
N ASP A 175 -12.54 7.25 -16.39
CA ASP A 175 -11.62 8.17 -17.05
C ASP A 175 -10.13 7.83 -16.78
N ALA A 176 -9.85 6.63 -16.24
CA ALA A 176 -8.48 6.17 -16.06
C ALA A 176 -7.79 5.95 -17.41
N THR A 177 -6.52 6.34 -17.47
CA THR A 177 -5.66 6.08 -18.64
C THR A 177 -5.20 4.63 -18.61
N ILE A 178 -5.48 3.90 -19.70
CA ILE A 178 -5.09 2.51 -19.85
C ILE A 178 -3.92 2.41 -20.83
N THR A 179 -2.88 1.71 -20.43
CA THR A 179 -1.72 1.41 -21.28
C THR A 179 -1.50 -0.09 -21.35
N ALA A 180 -0.99 -0.58 -22.48
CA ALA A 180 -0.63 -1.98 -22.65
C ALA A 180 0.78 -2.10 -23.24
N THR A 181 1.55 -3.01 -22.69
CA THR A 181 2.93 -3.29 -23.13
C THR A 181 3.12 -4.79 -23.26
N SER A 182 3.62 -5.24 -24.43
CA SER A 182 4.05 -6.62 -24.62
C SER A 182 5.50 -6.78 -24.17
N GLU A 183 5.79 -7.78 -23.34
CA GLU A 183 7.16 -8.10 -22.93
C GLU A 183 7.96 -8.76 -24.07
N THR A 184 7.26 -9.32 -25.09
CA THR A 184 7.87 -9.98 -26.25
C THR A 184 7.17 -9.49 -27.52
N SER A 185 7.47 -8.27 -27.94
CA SER A 185 6.85 -7.62 -29.10
C SER A 185 7.10 -8.33 -30.43
N ASP A 186 8.15 -9.15 -30.51
CA ASP A 186 8.42 -10.02 -31.66
C ASP A 186 7.41 -11.16 -31.83
N VAL A 187 6.71 -11.54 -30.76
CA VAL A 187 5.69 -12.60 -30.78
C VAL A 187 4.29 -12.00 -30.87
N ALA A 188 4.00 -10.99 -30.07
CA ALA A 188 2.73 -10.28 -30.11
C ALA A 188 2.91 -8.81 -29.74
N THR A 189 2.14 -7.93 -30.36
CA THR A 189 2.05 -6.51 -30.02
C THR A 189 0.72 -6.19 -29.38
N ALA A 190 0.70 -5.17 -28.53
CA ALA A 190 -0.53 -4.72 -27.84
C ALA A 190 -0.67 -3.20 -27.98
N THR A 191 -1.87 -2.73 -28.26
CA THR A 191 -2.24 -1.32 -28.32
C THR A 191 -3.58 -1.09 -27.64
N VAL A 192 -3.78 0.08 -27.03
CA VAL A 192 -5.05 0.47 -26.43
C VAL A 192 -5.53 1.75 -27.08
N ALA A 193 -6.78 1.76 -27.51
CA ALA A 193 -7.48 2.95 -27.98
C ALA A 193 -8.93 2.93 -27.48
N ASP A 194 -9.39 4.03 -26.90
CA ASP A 194 -10.77 4.20 -26.40
C ASP A 194 -11.25 3.06 -25.48
N GLY A 195 -10.37 2.60 -24.59
CA GLY A 195 -10.68 1.49 -23.66
C GLY A 195 -10.68 0.10 -24.31
N VAL A 196 -10.34 -0.01 -25.60
CA VAL A 196 -10.23 -1.30 -26.32
C VAL A 196 -8.77 -1.69 -26.46
N LEU A 197 -8.41 -2.80 -25.84
CA LEU A 197 -7.10 -3.46 -26.03
C LEU A 197 -7.17 -4.28 -27.32
N THR A 198 -6.23 -4.03 -28.22
CA THR A 198 -6.01 -4.83 -29.44
C THR A 198 -4.67 -5.54 -29.32
N ILE A 199 -4.69 -6.88 -29.35
CA ILE A 199 -3.49 -7.72 -29.36
C ILE A 199 -3.34 -8.29 -30.77
N THR A 200 -2.16 -8.16 -31.36
CA THR A 200 -1.87 -8.63 -32.72
C THR A 200 -0.73 -9.64 -32.67
N GLY A 201 -0.94 -10.84 -33.21
CA GLY A 201 0.10 -11.86 -33.39
C GLY A 201 1.14 -11.40 -34.42
N VAL A 202 2.40 -11.71 -34.21
CA VAL A 202 3.52 -11.41 -35.12
C VAL A 202 4.20 -12.69 -35.61
N LYS A 203 4.56 -13.58 -34.71
CA LYS A 203 5.12 -14.91 -35.03
C LYS A 203 4.72 -15.92 -33.97
N PRO A 204 4.74 -17.23 -34.30
CA PRO A 204 4.47 -18.28 -33.33
C PRO A 204 5.33 -18.19 -32.07
N GLY A 205 4.71 -18.36 -30.90
CA GLY A 205 5.36 -18.28 -29.59
C GLY A 205 4.43 -17.83 -28.48
N SER A 206 4.99 -17.46 -27.33
CA SER A 206 4.25 -16.92 -26.21
C SER A 206 4.76 -15.54 -25.82
N ALA A 207 3.86 -14.64 -25.45
CA ALA A 207 4.15 -13.29 -24.95
C ALA A 207 3.29 -12.98 -23.73
N ILE A 208 3.81 -12.15 -22.83
CA ILE A 208 3.04 -11.58 -21.73
C ILE A 208 2.69 -10.14 -22.10
N VAL A 209 1.41 -9.81 -22.08
CA VAL A 209 0.93 -8.44 -22.23
C VAL A 209 0.56 -7.91 -20.86
N LYS A 210 1.29 -6.88 -20.42
CA LYS A 210 1.01 -6.13 -19.20
C LYS A 210 0.03 -5.00 -19.53
N ILE A 211 -1.05 -4.89 -18.77
CA ILE A 211 -2.03 -3.81 -18.86
C ILE A 211 -1.96 -3.02 -17.55
N GLU A 212 -1.83 -1.72 -17.67
CA GLU A 212 -1.78 -0.81 -16.54
C GLU A 212 -2.88 0.26 -16.69
N ALA A 213 -3.71 0.40 -15.67
CA ALA A 213 -4.70 1.45 -15.57
C ALA A 213 -4.26 2.45 -14.49
N SER A 214 -4.18 3.73 -14.85
CA SER A 214 -3.69 4.79 -13.97
C SER A 214 -4.54 6.05 -14.07
N LYS A 215 -4.63 6.80 -12.97
CA LYS A 215 -5.23 8.12 -12.91
C LYS A 215 -4.47 8.97 -11.92
N THR A 216 -4.29 10.25 -12.24
CA THR A 216 -3.62 11.20 -11.33
C THR A 216 -4.38 11.28 -10.00
N GLY A 217 -3.67 11.07 -8.89
CA GLY A 217 -4.24 11.07 -7.53
C GLY A 217 -4.84 9.74 -7.09
N ASN A 218 -4.69 8.68 -7.91
CA ASN A 218 -5.13 7.32 -7.59
C ASN A 218 -3.94 6.35 -7.71
N ALA A 219 -3.96 5.28 -6.93
CA ALA A 219 -3.02 4.18 -7.12
C ALA A 219 -3.36 3.43 -8.42
N SER A 220 -2.34 3.10 -9.23
CA SER A 220 -2.52 2.35 -10.48
C SER A 220 -2.81 0.87 -10.22
N SER A 221 -3.56 0.25 -11.13
CA SER A 221 -3.81 -1.20 -11.13
C SER A 221 -3.14 -1.84 -12.34
N ILE A 222 -2.61 -3.05 -12.14
CA ILE A 222 -1.89 -3.80 -13.17
C ILE A 222 -2.47 -5.20 -13.28
N THR A 223 -2.68 -5.64 -14.51
CA THR A 223 -3.02 -7.03 -14.83
C THR A 223 -2.19 -7.52 -16.01
N THR A 224 -2.13 -8.85 -16.20
CA THR A 224 -1.35 -9.47 -17.27
C THR A 224 -2.18 -10.48 -18.04
N ILE A 225 -1.92 -10.60 -19.34
CA ILE A 225 -2.52 -11.60 -20.22
C ILE A 225 -1.40 -12.42 -20.84
N LEU A 226 -1.49 -13.74 -20.74
CA LEU A 226 -0.65 -14.65 -21.50
C LEU A 226 -1.21 -14.77 -22.92
N VAL A 227 -0.41 -14.43 -23.91
CA VAL A 227 -0.77 -14.52 -25.32
C VAL A 227 0.01 -15.67 -25.95
N ILE A 228 -0.71 -16.59 -26.62
CA ILE A 228 -0.13 -17.68 -27.39
C ILE A 228 -0.44 -17.42 -28.86
N VAL A 229 0.60 -17.36 -29.69
CA VAL A 229 0.46 -17.21 -31.14
C VAL A 229 0.83 -18.56 -31.80
N GLU A 230 -0.12 -19.12 -32.58
CA GLU A 230 0.01 -20.42 -33.28
C GLU A 230 0.22 -20.19 -34.78
#